data_e11c15e241b75fdce5541ec926eb3fdd
#
_entry.id   e11c15e241b75fdce5541ec926eb3fdd
#
_cell.length_a   1.000
_cell.length_b   1.000
_cell.length_c   1.000
_cell.angle_alpha   90.00
_cell.angle_beta   90.00
_cell.angle_gamma   90.00
#
_symmetry.space_group_name_H-M   'P 1'
#
loop_
_entity.id
_entity.type
_entity.pdbx_description
1 polymer ?
#
loop_
_entity_poly.entity_id
_entity_poly.type
_entity_poly.pdbx_seq_one_letter_code
_entity_poly.pdbx_strand_id
1 'polypeptide(L)'
;MKIPTPPKRSPIRCSSTSAVADGDVDGFQIRTLILTMLYRLCPTLIREGYVYIAETPLFEITCKEKTWFAYSEKEKADILKSLEGKKVKVDRSKGLGENDPEMMWLTTMNPETRRLVQVLPDDAEETARVFDLLLGDNLAGRKDYIAENGYKYLDMIDVS
;
A
#
# COMPACT_ATOMS: atom_id res chain seq x y z
N MET A 1 -23.86 0.22 -14.64
CA MET A 1 -22.53 -0.42 -14.49
C MET A 1 -22.40 -0.84 -13.04
N LYS A 2 -22.45 -2.14 -12.73
CA LYS A 2 -22.37 -2.63 -11.33
C LYS A 2 -20.92 -2.60 -10.89
N ILE A 3 -20.61 -1.85 -9.84
CA ILE A 3 -19.32 -1.89 -9.17
C ILE A 3 -19.16 -3.32 -8.63
N PRO A 4 -18.07 -4.04 -8.94
CA PRO A 4 -17.84 -5.36 -8.38
C PRO A 4 -17.72 -5.24 -6.87
N THR A 5 -18.55 -5.97 -6.14
CA THR A 5 -18.42 -6.10 -4.68
C THR A 5 -17.05 -6.70 -4.36
N PRO A 6 -16.29 -6.10 -3.43
CA PRO A 6 -15.01 -6.68 -3.02
C PRO A 6 -15.23 -8.12 -2.50
N PRO A 7 -14.30 -9.04 -2.76
CA PRO A 7 -14.42 -10.42 -2.31
C PRO A 7 -14.61 -10.46 -0.78
N LYS A 8 -15.52 -11.33 -0.32
CA LYS A 8 -15.75 -11.56 1.11
C LYS A 8 -14.41 -11.90 1.78
N ARG A 9 -13.96 -11.02 2.67
CA ARG A 9 -12.71 -11.18 3.39
C ARG A 9 -12.81 -12.43 4.26
N SER A 10 -11.96 -13.43 3.98
CA SER A 10 -11.75 -14.52 4.91
C SER A 10 -11.14 -13.98 6.21
N PRO A 11 -11.53 -14.48 7.38
CA PRO A 11 -10.91 -14.07 8.63
C PRO A 11 -9.41 -14.40 8.55
N ILE A 12 -8.56 -13.38 8.68
CA ILE A 12 -7.11 -13.55 8.71
C ILE A 12 -6.79 -14.37 9.94
N ARG A 13 -6.24 -15.56 9.73
CA ARG A 13 -5.80 -16.44 10.83
C ARG A 13 -4.69 -15.75 11.63
N CYS A 14 -4.59 -16.11 12.90
CA CYS A 14 -3.63 -15.55 13.86
C CYS A 14 -2.15 -15.71 13.47
N SER A 15 -1.85 -16.40 12.36
CA SER A 15 -0.51 -16.70 11.83
C SER A 15 -0.08 -15.82 10.64
N SER A 16 -0.87 -14.80 10.25
CA SER A 16 -0.51 -13.92 9.13
C SER A 16 0.38 -12.76 9.60
N THR A 17 1.30 -12.35 8.74
CA THR A 17 2.20 -11.20 8.95
C THR A 17 1.74 -10.05 8.08
N SER A 18 1.60 -8.86 8.67
CA SER A 18 1.27 -7.64 7.93
C SER A 18 2.42 -6.65 8.01
N ALA A 19 2.87 -6.15 6.85
CA ALA A 19 3.81 -5.07 6.76
C ALA A 19 3.05 -3.74 6.68
N VAL A 20 3.36 -2.82 7.58
CA VAL A 20 2.84 -1.45 7.59
C VAL A 20 4.02 -0.51 7.39
N ALA A 21 3.90 0.43 6.48
CA ALA A 21 4.91 1.46 6.25
C ALA A 21 4.22 2.77 5.89
N ASP A 22 4.95 3.86 6.01
CA ASP A 22 4.47 5.19 5.63
C ASP A 22 4.00 5.22 4.18
N GLY A 23 3.10 6.12 3.84
CA GLY A 23 2.55 6.27 2.49
C GLY A 23 3.43 7.06 1.53
N ASP A 24 4.64 7.43 1.96
CA ASP A 24 5.62 8.19 1.18
C ASP A 24 6.66 7.28 0.49
N VAL A 25 7.61 7.90 -0.20
CA VAL A 25 8.68 7.20 -0.96
C VAL A 25 9.55 6.35 -0.04
N ASP A 26 9.88 6.85 1.15
CA ASP A 26 10.70 6.13 2.12
C ASP A 26 9.96 4.90 2.65
N GLY A 27 8.66 5.03 2.92
CA GLY A 27 7.80 3.92 3.31
C GLY A 27 7.67 2.85 2.22
N PHE A 28 7.64 3.23 0.95
CA PHE A 28 7.69 2.25 -0.16
C PHE A 28 9.01 1.50 -0.19
N GLN A 29 10.14 2.17 0.06
CA GLN A 29 11.44 1.54 0.13
C GLN A 29 11.52 0.55 1.30
N ILE A 30 11.08 0.93 2.49
CA ILE A 30 11.04 0.07 3.68
C ILE A 30 10.18 -1.17 3.41
N ARG A 31 9.00 -1.00 2.83
CA ARG A 31 8.10 -2.09 2.43
C ARG A 31 8.79 -3.07 1.48
N THR A 32 9.46 -2.54 0.46
CA THR A 32 10.19 -3.35 -0.53
C THR A 32 11.30 -4.16 0.13
N LEU A 33 12.05 -3.56 1.05
CA LEU A 33 13.11 -4.26 1.79
C LEU A 33 12.56 -5.36 2.69
N ILE A 34 11.46 -5.12 3.39
CA ILE A 34 10.80 -6.14 4.22
C ILE A 34 10.29 -7.31 3.35
N LEU A 35 9.64 -7.01 2.22
CA LEU A 35 9.18 -8.04 1.30
C LEU A 35 10.34 -8.85 0.72
N THR A 36 11.45 -8.19 0.37
CA THR A 36 12.67 -8.84 -0.10
C THR A 36 13.24 -9.79 0.97
N MET A 37 13.31 -9.32 2.20
CA MET A 37 13.75 -10.15 3.33
C MET A 37 12.87 -11.40 3.49
N LEU A 38 11.54 -11.23 3.48
CA LEU A 38 10.59 -12.34 3.58
C LEU A 38 10.72 -13.29 2.39
N TYR A 39 10.86 -12.75 1.17
CA TYR A 39 11.04 -13.55 -0.03
C TYR A 39 12.31 -14.42 0.02
N ARG A 40 13.41 -13.86 0.49
CA ARG A 40 14.71 -14.58 0.57
C ARG A 40 14.82 -15.54 1.73
N LEU A 41 14.34 -15.16 2.92
CA LEU A 41 14.50 -15.94 4.14
C LEU A 41 13.32 -16.87 4.43
N CYS A 42 12.11 -16.48 4.05
CA CYS A 42 10.89 -17.19 4.37
C CYS A 42 9.93 -17.26 3.16
N PRO A 43 10.35 -17.77 1.98
CA PRO A 43 9.55 -17.74 0.75
C PRO A 43 8.22 -18.48 0.89
N THR A 44 8.14 -19.46 1.77
CA THR A 44 6.91 -20.22 2.05
C THR A 44 5.79 -19.30 2.56
N LEU A 45 6.10 -18.28 3.37
CA LEU A 45 5.08 -17.35 3.88
C LEU A 45 4.38 -16.58 2.75
N ILE A 46 5.14 -16.19 1.72
CA ILE A 46 4.58 -15.50 0.56
C ILE A 46 3.79 -16.46 -0.30
N ARG A 47 4.34 -17.65 -0.62
CA ARG A 47 3.67 -18.66 -1.45
C ARG A 47 2.36 -19.14 -0.87
N GLU A 48 2.31 -19.31 0.44
CA GLU A 48 1.09 -19.75 1.16
C GLU A 48 0.13 -18.59 1.46
N GLY A 49 0.47 -17.35 1.06
CA GLY A 49 -0.41 -16.20 1.22
C GLY A 49 -0.55 -15.68 2.65
N TYR A 50 0.45 -15.86 3.49
CA TYR A 50 0.45 -15.36 4.87
C TYR A 50 0.96 -13.92 5.01
N VAL A 51 1.45 -13.33 3.91
CA VAL A 51 2.00 -11.97 3.92
C VAL A 51 1.00 -10.99 3.34
N TYR A 52 0.80 -9.88 4.05
CA TYR A 52 -0.11 -8.81 3.67
C TYR A 52 0.59 -7.47 3.77
N ILE A 53 0.18 -6.51 2.94
CA ILE A 53 0.50 -5.10 3.07
C ILE A 53 -0.72 -4.41 3.63
N ALA A 54 -0.56 -3.71 4.75
CA ALA A 54 -1.61 -2.86 5.28
C ALA A 54 -1.50 -1.48 4.60
N GLU A 55 -2.58 -1.06 3.94
CA GLU A 55 -2.64 0.26 3.32
C GLU A 55 -2.94 1.32 4.37
N THR A 56 -2.13 2.37 4.40
CA THR A 56 -2.36 3.58 5.19
C THR A 56 -2.98 4.65 4.31
N PRO A 57 -3.94 5.45 4.81
CA PRO A 57 -4.53 6.53 4.03
C PRO A 57 -3.53 7.64 3.77
N LEU A 58 -3.61 8.25 2.59
CA LEU A 58 -2.82 9.42 2.20
C LEU A 58 -3.45 10.73 2.66
N PHE A 59 -4.79 10.73 2.81
CA PHE A 59 -5.53 11.94 3.16
C PHE A 59 -6.60 11.63 4.21
N GLU A 60 -6.72 12.55 5.15
CA GLU A 60 -7.81 12.64 6.11
C GLU A 60 -8.69 13.83 5.75
N ILE A 61 -9.99 13.59 5.57
CA ILE A 61 -10.97 14.60 5.15
C ILE A 61 -12.01 14.72 6.24
N THR A 62 -11.99 15.83 6.99
CA THR A 62 -12.90 16.07 8.10
C THR A 62 -13.96 17.08 7.71
N CYS A 63 -15.23 16.74 7.93
CA CYS A 63 -16.36 17.62 7.79
C CYS A 63 -17.26 17.53 9.02
N LYS A 64 -17.24 18.58 9.86
CA LYS A 64 -17.89 18.60 11.18
C LYS A 64 -17.39 17.47 12.06
N GLU A 65 -18.25 16.51 12.44
CA GLU A 65 -17.91 15.37 13.34
C GLU A 65 -17.59 14.09 12.57
N LYS A 66 -17.53 14.14 11.23
CA LYS A 66 -17.25 12.94 10.41
C LYS A 66 -15.92 13.08 9.70
N THR A 67 -15.15 12.01 9.74
CA THR A 67 -13.87 11.88 9.07
C THR A 67 -13.95 10.77 8.02
N TRP A 68 -13.39 11.03 6.85
CA TRP A 68 -13.21 10.09 5.75
C TRP A 68 -11.72 9.93 5.46
N PHE A 69 -11.34 8.76 5.05
CA PHE A 69 -9.96 8.43 4.68
C PHE A 69 -9.89 8.13 3.19
N ALA A 70 -8.95 8.77 2.50
CA ALA A 70 -8.68 8.54 1.10
C ALA A 70 -7.27 7.95 0.91
N TYR A 71 -7.18 6.92 0.09
CA TYR A 71 -5.95 6.17 -0.19
C TYR A 71 -5.36 6.52 -1.56
N SER A 72 -5.99 7.42 -2.28
CA SER A 72 -5.52 7.95 -3.56
C SER A 72 -6.10 9.35 -3.81
N GLU A 73 -5.46 10.10 -4.73
CA GLU A 73 -5.99 11.40 -5.18
C GLU A 73 -7.38 11.25 -5.80
N LYS A 74 -7.66 10.14 -6.48
CA LYS A 74 -8.97 9.86 -7.05
C LYS A 74 -10.04 9.68 -5.97
N GLU A 75 -9.78 8.86 -4.95
CA GLU A 75 -10.70 8.70 -3.82
C GLU A 75 -10.95 10.03 -3.09
N LYS A 76 -9.89 10.83 -2.90
CA LYS A 76 -10.00 12.18 -2.33
C LYS A 76 -10.94 13.06 -3.16
N ALA A 77 -10.76 13.10 -4.49
CA ALA A 77 -11.61 13.88 -5.38
C ALA A 77 -13.08 13.43 -5.33
N ASP A 78 -13.33 12.13 -5.27
CA ASP A 78 -14.69 11.57 -5.20
C ASP A 78 -15.36 11.90 -3.85
N ILE A 79 -14.61 11.84 -2.74
CA ILE A 79 -15.12 12.26 -1.41
C ILE A 79 -15.43 13.75 -1.41
N LEU A 80 -14.52 14.60 -1.92
CA LEU A 80 -14.75 16.05 -1.97
C LEU A 80 -15.97 16.43 -2.81
N LYS A 81 -16.20 15.75 -3.94
CA LYS A 81 -17.42 15.93 -4.74
C LYS A 81 -18.69 15.59 -3.93
N SER A 82 -18.65 14.54 -3.13
CA SER A 82 -19.79 14.15 -2.29
C SER A 82 -20.08 15.15 -1.15
N LEU A 83 -19.09 15.97 -0.81
CA LEU A 83 -19.15 17.00 0.24
C LEU A 83 -19.23 18.41 -0.33
N GLU A 84 -19.56 18.56 -1.61
CA GLU A 84 -19.66 19.86 -2.28
C GLU A 84 -20.61 20.81 -1.52
N GLY A 85 -20.18 22.07 -1.36
CA GLY A 85 -20.91 23.08 -0.59
C GLY A 85 -20.76 23.00 0.94
N LYS A 86 -19.99 22.03 1.46
CA LYS A 86 -19.69 21.92 2.89
C LYS A 86 -18.28 22.41 3.18
N LYS A 87 -18.08 22.94 4.40
CA LYS A 87 -16.74 23.30 4.86
C LYS A 87 -16.01 22.02 5.28
N VAL A 88 -14.96 21.66 4.54
CA VAL A 88 -14.13 20.49 4.79
C VAL A 88 -12.71 20.91 5.12
N LYS A 89 -12.05 20.16 6.01
CA LYS A 89 -10.60 20.21 6.26
C LYS A 89 -9.99 18.99 5.62
N VAL A 90 -8.91 19.16 4.86
CA VAL A 90 -8.15 18.08 4.23
C VAL A 90 -6.74 18.13 4.77
N ASP A 91 -6.35 17.08 5.46
CA ASP A 91 -5.00 16.90 5.96
C ASP A 91 -4.32 15.76 5.17
N ARG A 92 -3.05 15.95 4.79
CA ARG A 92 -2.24 14.90 4.18
C ARG A 92 -1.53 14.13 5.29
N SER A 93 -1.75 12.82 5.34
CA SER A 93 -1.01 11.94 6.24
C SER A 93 0.41 11.78 5.69
N LYS A 94 1.43 12.10 6.50
CA LYS A 94 2.84 11.99 6.11
C LYS A 94 3.46 10.72 6.67
N GLY A 95 3.61 10.63 7.97
CA GLY A 95 4.22 9.49 8.62
C GLY A 95 3.27 8.81 9.62
N LEU A 96 3.47 7.52 9.86
CA LEU A 96 2.68 6.75 10.83
C LEU A 96 2.75 7.33 12.25
N GLY A 97 3.88 7.96 12.59
CA GLY A 97 4.08 8.58 13.91
C GLY A 97 3.29 9.87 14.15
N GLU A 98 2.75 10.47 13.08
CA GLU A 98 1.94 11.69 13.16
C GLU A 98 0.44 11.39 13.26
N ASN A 99 0.06 10.12 13.07
CA ASN A 99 -1.33 9.70 13.04
C ASN A 99 -1.87 9.48 14.46
N ASP A 100 -3.08 9.93 14.70
CA ASP A 100 -3.77 9.68 15.96
C ASP A 100 -4.01 8.17 16.18
N PRO A 101 -3.96 7.67 17.42
CA PRO A 101 -4.22 6.25 17.73
C PRO A 101 -5.57 5.75 17.21
N GLU A 102 -6.61 6.59 17.24
CA GLU A 102 -7.94 6.24 16.73
C GLU A 102 -7.93 6.07 15.21
N MET A 103 -7.24 6.95 14.48
CA MET A 103 -7.02 6.82 13.05
C MET A 103 -6.28 5.52 12.72
N MET A 104 -5.18 5.21 13.43
CA MET A 104 -4.44 3.97 13.26
C MET A 104 -5.30 2.73 13.54
N TRP A 105 -6.14 2.79 14.55
CA TRP A 105 -7.09 1.73 14.82
C TRP A 105 -8.02 1.51 13.64
N LEU A 106 -8.73 2.56 13.20
CA LEU A 106 -9.75 2.49 12.14
C LEU A 106 -9.18 2.08 10.78
N THR A 107 -7.98 2.54 10.44
CA THR A 107 -7.42 2.37 9.09
C THR A 107 -6.55 1.13 8.93
N THR A 108 -5.89 0.68 10.00
CA THR A 108 -4.82 -0.32 9.93
C THR A 108 -5.08 -1.54 10.83
N MET A 109 -5.56 -1.31 12.05
CA MET A 109 -5.64 -2.37 13.05
C MET A 109 -7.01 -3.07 13.07
N ASN A 110 -8.10 -2.33 12.92
CA ASN A 110 -9.45 -2.89 13.01
C ASN A 110 -9.75 -3.84 11.84
N PRO A 111 -10.04 -5.13 12.09
CA PRO A 111 -10.31 -6.12 11.05
C PRO A 111 -11.48 -5.77 10.12
N GLU A 112 -12.45 -4.97 10.59
CA GLU A 112 -13.65 -4.63 9.83
C GLU A 112 -13.42 -3.48 8.84
N THR A 113 -12.48 -2.57 9.15
CA THR A 113 -12.30 -1.32 8.39
C THR A 113 -10.95 -1.23 7.68
N ARG A 114 -9.94 -1.94 8.16
CA ARG A 114 -8.60 -1.94 7.55
C ARG A 114 -8.59 -2.47 6.12
N ARG A 115 -7.68 -1.94 5.32
CA ARG A 115 -7.40 -2.44 3.97
C ARG A 115 -6.11 -3.25 3.98
N LEU A 116 -6.20 -4.50 3.54
CA LEU A 116 -5.04 -5.38 3.41
C LEU A 116 -4.94 -5.89 1.98
N VAL A 117 -3.76 -5.78 1.40
CA VAL A 117 -3.40 -6.37 0.12
C VAL A 117 -2.58 -7.63 0.39
N GLN A 118 -3.07 -8.77 -0.06
CA GLN A 118 -2.35 -10.04 0.04
C GLN A 118 -1.22 -10.06 -0.97
N VAL A 119 -0.03 -10.45 -0.52
CA VAL A 119 1.14 -10.58 -1.37
C VAL A 119 1.22 -12.03 -1.85
N LEU A 120 1.06 -12.22 -3.15
CA LEU A 120 1.19 -13.51 -3.83
C LEU A 120 2.13 -13.35 -5.01
N PRO A 121 3.01 -14.30 -5.30
CA PRO A 121 3.76 -14.31 -6.54
C PRO A 121 2.83 -14.79 -7.66
N ASP A 122 2.72 -14.02 -8.74
CA ASP A 122 1.97 -14.44 -9.93
C ASP A 122 2.76 -15.53 -10.69
N ASP A 123 4.07 -15.31 -10.81
CA ASP A 123 5.03 -16.24 -11.42
C ASP A 123 6.28 -16.28 -10.53
N ALA A 124 6.63 -17.48 -10.08
CA ALA A 124 7.76 -17.66 -9.15
C ALA A 124 9.12 -17.39 -9.82
N GLU A 125 9.29 -17.73 -11.11
CA GLU A 125 10.53 -17.51 -11.85
C GLU A 125 10.71 -16.04 -12.17
N GLU A 126 9.67 -15.38 -12.69
CA GLU A 126 9.71 -13.95 -12.98
C GLU A 126 9.87 -13.13 -11.69
N THR A 127 9.21 -13.51 -10.61
CA THR A 127 9.37 -12.88 -9.30
C THR A 127 10.83 -12.96 -8.84
N ALA A 128 11.46 -14.14 -8.91
CA ALA A 128 12.85 -14.32 -8.55
C ALA A 128 13.77 -13.45 -9.41
N ARG A 129 13.55 -13.45 -10.74
CA ARG A 129 14.31 -12.66 -11.69
C ARG A 129 14.24 -11.17 -11.39
N VAL A 130 13.04 -10.65 -11.11
CA VAL A 130 12.83 -9.22 -10.80
C VAL A 130 13.49 -8.84 -9.47
N PHE A 131 13.38 -9.67 -8.44
CA PHE A 131 14.06 -9.42 -7.17
C PHE A 131 15.58 -9.40 -7.33
N ASP A 132 16.17 -10.34 -8.08
CA ASP A 132 17.62 -10.38 -8.31
C ASP A 132 18.09 -9.21 -9.18
N LEU A 133 17.30 -8.81 -10.17
CA LEU A 133 17.62 -7.70 -11.05
C LEU A 133 17.56 -6.35 -10.33
N LEU A 134 16.45 -6.09 -9.61
CA LEU A 134 16.22 -4.78 -8.99
C LEU A 134 16.93 -4.62 -7.64
N LEU A 135 17.14 -5.68 -6.89
CA LEU A 135 17.65 -5.66 -5.52
C LEU A 135 18.94 -6.49 -5.33
N GLY A 136 19.45 -7.11 -6.40
CA GLY A 136 20.74 -7.79 -6.43
C GLY A 136 21.90 -6.84 -6.70
N ASP A 137 23.09 -7.39 -6.97
CA ASP A 137 24.32 -6.62 -7.14
C ASP A 137 24.54 -6.10 -8.57
N ASN A 138 23.71 -6.52 -9.54
CA ASN A 138 23.83 -6.12 -10.95
C ASN A 138 23.27 -4.71 -11.19
N LEU A 139 24.10 -3.70 -10.90
CA LEU A 139 23.73 -2.29 -11.07
C LEU A 139 23.46 -1.92 -12.55
N ALA A 140 24.24 -2.47 -13.48
CA ALA A 140 24.07 -2.17 -14.92
C ALA A 140 22.72 -2.68 -15.42
N GLY A 141 22.41 -3.95 -15.18
CA GLY A 141 21.12 -4.54 -15.57
C GLY A 141 19.93 -3.85 -14.93
N ARG A 142 20.06 -3.34 -13.69
CA ARG A 142 19.02 -2.53 -13.03
C ARG A 142 18.77 -1.22 -13.77
N LYS A 143 19.83 -0.50 -14.15
CA LYS A 143 19.71 0.76 -14.90
C LYS A 143 19.04 0.55 -16.25
N ASP A 144 19.44 -0.51 -16.96
CA ASP A 144 18.87 -0.84 -18.27
C ASP A 144 17.37 -1.20 -18.13
N TYR A 145 17.02 -2.01 -17.14
CA TYR A 145 15.62 -2.35 -16.88
C TYR A 145 14.76 -1.13 -16.54
N ILE A 146 15.28 -0.20 -15.72
CA ILE A 146 14.58 1.04 -15.39
C ILE A 146 14.42 1.93 -16.63
N ALA A 147 15.44 2.03 -17.45
CA ALA A 147 15.39 2.82 -18.70
C ALA A 147 14.33 2.25 -19.67
N GLU A 148 14.24 0.94 -19.79
CA GLU A 148 13.28 0.26 -20.69
C GLU A 148 11.85 0.22 -20.16
N ASN A 149 11.66 0.16 -18.84
CA ASN A 149 10.35 -0.09 -18.24
C ASN A 149 9.81 1.06 -17.37
N GLY A 150 10.65 2.00 -16.98
CA GLY A 150 10.30 3.08 -16.05
C GLY A 150 9.10 3.92 -16.50
N TYR A 151 8.95 4.11 -17.81
CA TYR A 151 7.81 4.86 -18.38
C TYR A 151 6.45 4.29 -18.02
N LYS A 152 6.37 2.97 -17.72
CA LYS A 152 5.11 2.29 -17.32
C LYS A 152 4.64 2.70 -15.93
N TYR A 153 5.51 3.32 -15.13
CA TYR A 153 5.30 3.63 -13.72
C TYR A 153 5.37 5.13 -13.43
N LEU A 154 5.36 5.98 -14.47
CA LEU A 154 5.47 7.44 -14.31
C LEU A 154 4.36 8.02 -13.42
N ASP A 155 3.14 7.45 -13.50
CA ASP A 155 2.00 7.89 -12.70
C ASP A 155 2.14 7.53 -11.20
N MET A 156 3.11 6.67 -10.87
CA MET A 156 3.38 6.21 -9.50
C MET A 156 4.59 6.91 -8.88
N ILE A 157 5.32 7.72 -9.66
CA ILE A 157 6.49 8.45 -9.18
C ILE A 157 6.00 9.70 -8.44
N ASP A 158 6.40 9.81 -7.17
CA ASP A 158 6.22 11.06 -6.41
C ASP A 158 7.28 12.07 -6.87
N VAL A 159 6.81 13.15 -7.50
CA VAL A 159 7.64 14.27 -8.00
C VAL A 159 7.58 15.50 -7.09
N SER A 160 7.16 15.33 -5.84
CA SER A 160 7.05 16.40 -4.84
C SER A 160 8.40 16.85 -4.32
#